data_333d5ca711218927aea26a9c80a6312b
#
_entry.id   333d5ca711218927aea26a9c80a6312b
#
_cell.length_a   1.000
_cell.length_b   1.000
_cell.length_c   1.000
_cell.angle_alpha   90.00
_cell.angle_beta   90.00
_cell.angle_gamma   90.00
#
_symmetry.space_group_name_H-M   'P 1'
#
loop_
_entity.id
_entity.type
_entity.pdbx_description
1 polymer ?
#
loop_
_entity_poly.entity_id
_entity_poly.type
_entity_poly.pdbx_seq_one_letter_code
_entity_poly.pdbx_strand_id
1 'polypeptide(L)'
;PATLANNPSIRNWYFNQVMILTCTRKFLNGYTTPEIGMTDSSWNSNPYLEKRRYRMQFLEGHTNFVIRKLIDAGYYVYFNGIDDYYVEGKSWYRDRHFNHDGCICGYDQENKTYCIYAYDQNWIYQKFWTPQKAFDAGRKAQFRKDQYGSICGIKTKEEQITFSHEIALSKIAEYLDSDMEKYPETAEGPVAG
;
A
#
# COMPACT_ATOMS: atom_id res chain seq x y z
N PRO A 1 2.10 -5.95 1.60
CA PRO A 1 1.33 -7.01 0.93
C PRO A 1 1.76 -8.41 1.37
N ALA A 2 0.90 -9.42 1.11
CA ALA A 2 1.06 -10.80 1.56
C ALA A 2 2.44 -11.42 1.27
N THR A 3 3.11 -11.03 0.20
CA THR A 3 4.46 -11.50 -0.14
C THR A 3 5.54 -11.04 0.83
N LEU A 4 5.39 -9.85 1.40
CA LEU A 4 6.30 -9.33 2.43
C LEU A 4 5.97 -9.92 3.80
N ALA A 5 4.71 -10.24 4.06
CA ALA A 5 4.26 -10.86 5.31
C ALA A 5 4.83 -12.27 5.55
N ASN A 6 5.30 -12.95 4.50
CA ASN A 6 5.99 -14.24 4.63
C ASN A 6 7.44 -14.10 5.13
N ASN A 7 7.99 -12.87 5.14
CA ASN A 7 9.30 -12.63 5.75
C ASN A 7 9.14 -12.57 7.28
N PRO A 8 9.81 -13.46 8.06
CA PRO A 8 9.66 -13.48 9.52
C PRO A 8 10.02 -12.15 10.19
N SER A 9 11.04 -11.45 9.69
CA SER A 9 11.44 -10.15 10.24
C SER A 9 10.34 -9.09 10.06
N ILE A 10 9.70 -9.02 8.90
CA ILE A 10 8.60 -8.08 8.65
C ILE A 10 7.40 -8.41 9.55
N ARG A 11 7.08 -9.69 9.70
CA ARG A 11 6.02 -10.15 10.60
C ARG A 11 6.30 -9.81 12.05
N ASN A 12 7.54 -10.03 12.51
CA ASN A 12 7.96 -9.68 13.86
C ASN A 12 7.90 -8.17 14.11
N TRP A 13 8.23 -7.35 13.11
CA TRP A 13 8.05 -5.91 13.22
C TRP A 13 6.58 -5.54 13.45
N TYR A 14 5.65 -6.10 12.67
CA TYR A 14 4.22 -5.84 12.89
C TYR A 14 3.75 -6.28 14.28
N PHE A 15 4.21 -7.43 14.78
CA PHE A 15 3.86 -7.90 16.12
C PHE A 15 4.47 -7.01 17.21
N ASN A 16 5.68 -6.49 17.03
CA ASN A 16 6.28 -5.54 17.97
C ASN A 16 5.53 -4.20 18.00
N GLN A 17 4.95 -3.75 16.88
CA GLN A 17 4.19 -2.50 16.85
C GLN A 17 2.81 -2.61 17.49
N VAL A 18 2.41 -3.77 17.86
CA VAL A 18 1.08 -4.17 18.33
C VAL A 18 -0.01 -3.20 17.87
N MET A 19 -0.87 -3.71 17.07
CA MET A 19 -1.95 -3.02 16.41
C MET A 19 -2.77 -2.16 17.39
N ILE A 20 -2.34 -0.90 17.58
CA ILE A 20 -3.13 0.06 18.32
C ILE A 20 -4.28 0.45 17.41
N LEU A 21 -5.48 0.06 17.79
CA LEU A 21 -6.69 0.50 17.14
C LEU A 21 -6.90 1.98 17.44
N THR A 22 -7.11 2.75 16.41
CA THR A 22 -7.41 4.17 16.49
C THR A 22 -8.75 4.45 15.87
N CYS A 23 -9.47 5.41 16.44
CA CYS A 23 -10.74 5.86 15.91
C CYS A 23 -10.68 7.37 15.69
N THR A 24 -11.06 7.85 14.50
CA THR A 24 -11.09 9.29 14.26
C THR A 24 -12.25 9.93 14.99
N ARG A 25 -12.04 11.12 15.57
CA ARG A 25 -13.11 11.89 16.24
C ARG A 25 -14.07 12.57 15.27
N LYS A 26 -13.93 12.43 13.98
CA LYS A 26 -14.82 13.03 12.98
C LYS A 26 -16.28 12.69 13.20
N PHE A 27 -16.59 11.50 13.69
CA PHE A 27 -17.96 11.09 14.00
C PHE A 27 -18.61 11.92 15.11
N LEU A 28 -17.81 12.42 16.08
CA LEU A 28 -18.32 13.27 17.17
C LEU A 28 -18.82 14.63 16.67
N ASN A 29 -18.39 15.06 15.50
CA ASN A 29 -18.77 16.31 14.85
C ASN A 29 -19.86 16.14 13.78
N GLY A 30 -20.57 15.01 13.78
CA GLY A 30 -21.66 14.73 12.84
C GLY A 30 -21.22 14.29 11.43
N TYR A 31 -19.92 14.04 11.25
CA TYR A 31 -19.42 13.37 10.05
C TYR A 31 -19.55 11.85 10.23
N THR A 32 -20.06 11.21 9.23
CA THR A 32 -20.34 9.79 9.04
C THR A 32 -19.59 8.77 9.92
N THR A 33 -19.54 7.56 9.63
CA THR A 33 -18.99 6.43 10.39
C THR A 33 -17.58 6.69 10.96
N PRO A 34 -17.29 6.25 12.21
CA PRO A 34 -15.93 6.30 12.75
C PRO A 34 -14.98 5.50 11.86
N GLU A 35 -13.93 6.15 11.38
CA GLU A 35 -12.86 5.43 10.69
C GLU A 35 -11.98 4.76 11.75
N ILE A 36 -12.05 3.43 11.79
CA ILE A 36 -11.18 2.61 12.63
C ILE A 36 -9.92 2.32 11.84
N GLY A 37 -8.80 2.74 12.36
CA GLY A 37 -7.47 2.52 11.77
C GLY A 37 -6.54 1.80 12.73
N MET A 38 -5.31 1.63 12.31
CA MET A 38 -4.21 1.15 13.13
C MET A 38 -3.08 2.17 13.08
N THR A 39 -2.60 2.64 14.23
CA THR A 39 -1.42 3.52 14.27
C THR A 39 -0.19 2.77 13.79
N ASP A 40 0.65 3.47 13.05
CA ASP A 40 1.98 3.01 12.59
C ASP A 40 2.05 1.65 11.90
N SER A 41 0.90 1.02 11.60
CA SER A 41 0.84 -0.21 10.81
C SER A 41 1.14 0.03 9.31
N SER A 42 1.27 1.28 8.91
CA SER A 42 1.58 1.64 7.53
C SER A 42 2.93 1.07 7.11
N TRP A 43 2.95 0.32 6.00
CA TRP A 43 4.20 -0.09 5.37
C TRP A 43 5.14 1.10 5.09
N ASN A 44 4.61 2.33 5.05
CA ASN A 44 5.38 3.55 4.89
C ASN A 44 6.30 3.86 6.08
N SER A 45 5.90 3.54 7.30
CA SER A 45 6.70 3.75 8.52
C SER A 45 7.68 2.61 8.80
N ASN A 46 7.52 1.45 8.13
CA ASN A 46 8.37 0.29 8.36
C ASN A 46 9.85 0.60 8.02
N PRO A 47 10.76 0.63 9.01
CA PRO A 47 12.17 0.96 8.82
C PRO A 47 12.96 -0.13 8.09
N TYR A 48 12.44 -1.37 8.07
CA TYR A 48 13.07 -2.54 7.48
C TYR A 48 12.70 -2.74 6.01
N LEU A 49 11.97 -1.78 5.45
CA LEU A 49 11.68 -1.71 4.02
C LEU A 49 12.55 -0.63 3.37
N GLU A 50 13.31 -1.01 2.37
CA GLU A 50 13.86 -0.06 1.41
C GLU A 50 12.74 0.39 0.48
N LYS A 51 12.60 1.69 0.30
CA LYS A 51 11.51 2.31 -0.46
C LYS A 51 12.07 3.28 -1.48
N ARG A 52 11.61 3.16 -2.73
CA ARG A 52 11.95 4.07 -3.84
C ARG A 52 10.66 4.58 -4.46
N ARG A 53 10.29 5.81 -4.12
CA ARG A 53 9.02 6.41 -4.56
C ARG A 53 9.22 7.33 -5.74
N TYR A 54 8.34 7.20 -6.73
CA TYR A 54 8.26 8.02 -7.93
C TYR A 54 6.83 8.49 -8.14
N ARG A 55 6.65 9.79 -8.41
CA ARG A 55 5.38 10.31 -8.90
C ARG A 55 5.26 9.99 -10.39
N MET A 56 4.15 9.41 -10.81
CA MET A 56 3.97 8.96 -12.20
C MET A 56 4.05 10.09 -13.22
N GLN A 57 3.70 11.31 -12.82
CA GLN A 57 3.83 12.50 -13.69
C GLN A 57 5.26 12.74 -14.19
N PHE A 58 6.27 12.40 -13.39
CA PHE A 58 7.67 12.56 -13.78
C PHE A 58 8.22 11.37 -14.56
N LEU A 59 7.42 10.33 -14.75
CA LEU A 59 7.79 9.11 -15.45
C LEU A 59 7.11 9.00 -16.82
N GLU A 60 6.55 10.09 -17.35
CA GLU A 60 5.84 10.05 -18.61
C GLU A 60 6.71 9.47 -19.72
N GLY A 61 6.19 8.44 -20.42
CA GLY A 61 6.94 7.67 -21.40
C GLY A 61 7.95 6.65 -20.84
N HIS A 62 8.33 6.74 -19.56
CA HIS A 62 9.34 5.87 -18.93
C HIS A 62 8.80 4.96 -17.83
N THR A 63 7.51 5.02 -17.52
CA THR A 63 6.91 4.27 -16.40
C THR A 63 7.21 2.77 -16.50
N ASN A 64 6.99 2.16 -17.66
CA ASN A 64 7.24 0.73 -17.85
C ASN A 64 8.72 0.36 -17.70
N PHE A 65 9.62 1.23 -18.15
CA PHE A 65 11.06 1.03 -17.96
C PHE A 65 11.43 1.05 -16.47
N VAL A 66 10.94 2.03 -15.71
CA VAL A 66 11.22 2.15 -14.27
C VAL A 66 10.64 0.97 -13.49
N ILE A 67 9.40 0.56 -13.78
CA ILE A 67 8.78 -0.62 -13.15
C ILE A 67 9.65 -1.86 -13.36
N ARG A 68 10.06 -2.15 -14.59
CA ARG A 68 10.91 -3.32 -14.89
C ARG A 68 12.25 -3.24 -14.16
N LYS A 69 12.91 -2.09 -14.17
CA LYS A 69 14.18 -1.91 -13.44
C LYS A 69 14.06 -2.12 -11.94
N LEU A 70 12.94 -1.71 -11.35
CA LEU A 70 12.67 -1.99 -9.94
C LEU A 70 12.48 -3.49 -9.69
N ILE A 71 11.69 -4.17 -10.54
CA ILE A 71 11.47 -5.62 -10.42
C ILE A 71 12.78 -6.39 -10.62
N ASP A 72 13.59 -6.04 -11.64
CA ASP A 72 14.90 -6.65 -11.89
C ASP A 72 15.86 -6.47 -10.71
N ALA A 73 15.74 -5.37 -9.96
CA ALA A 73 16.50 -5.10 -8.75
C ALA A 73 15.90 -5.76 -7.48
N GLY A 74 14.88 -6.60 -7.63
CA GLY A 74 14.25 -7.36 -6.54
C GLY A 74 13.22 -6.60 -5.73
N TYR A 75 12.68 -5.49 -6.25
CA TYR A 75 11.59 -4.76 -5.62
C TYR A 75 10.22 -5.29 -6.06
N TYR A 76 9.28 -5.28 -5.14
CA TYR A 76 7.85 -5.24 -5.46
C TYR A 76 7.48 -3.79 -5.77
N VAL A 77 6.63 -3.56 -6.74
CA VAL A 77 6.23 -2.20 -7.13
C VAL A 77 4.78 -1.94 -6.74
N TYR A 78 4.62 -1.31 -5.56
CA TYR A 78 3.31 -0.78 -5.17
C TYR A 78 2.96 0.40 -6.06
N PHE A 79 1.72 0.46 -6.49
CA PHE A 79 1.16 1.59 -7.22
C PHE A 79 -0.14 2.05 -6.59
N ASN A 80 -0.41 3.34 -6.66
CA ASN A 80 -1.68 3.92 -6.33
C ASN A 80 -2.13 4.86 -7.46
N GLY A 81 -3.41 5.16 -7.48
CA GLY A 81 -3.92 6.09 -8.47
C GLY A 81 -3.95 5.51 -9.89
N ILE A 82 -4.34 4.26 -10.04
CA ILE A 82 -4.60 3.62 -11.33
C ILE A 82 -6.11 3.39 -11.46
N ASP A 83 -6.67 3.79 -12.59
CA ASP A 83 -8.10 3.59 -12.86
C ASP A 83 -8.37 2.13 -13.23
N ASP A 84 -9.03 1.41 -12.32
CA ASP A 84 -9.36 -0.01 -12.46
C ASP A 84 -10.18 -0.33 -13.70
N TYR A 85 -10.98 0.62 -14.19
CA TYR A 85 -11.81 0.43 -15.40
C TYR A 85 -11.00 -0.09 -16.59
N TYR A 86 -9.73 0.30 -16.72
CA TYR A 86 -8.87 -0.09 -17.83
C TYR A 86 -8.03 -1.34 -17.54
N VAL A 87 -7.89 -1.75 -16.27
CA VAL A 87 -6.95 -2.80 -15.88
C VAL A 87 -7.65 -4.15 -15.83
N GLU A 88 -7.44 -4.96 -16.87
CA GLU A 88 -7.99 -6.30 -16.97
C GLU A 88 -7.61 -7.17 -15.75
N GLY A 89 -8.61 -7.82 -15.17
CA GLY A 89 -8.47 -8.65 -13.97
C GLY A 89 -8.77 -7.92 -12.65
N LYS A 90 -8.79 -6.58 -12.61
CA LYS A 90 -9.14 -5.84 -11.40
C LYS A 90 -10.65 -5.77 -11.14
N SER A 91 -11.02 -5.48 -9.89
CA SER A 91 -12.41 -5.53 -9.38
C SER A 91 -13.41 -4.69 -10.18
N TRP A 92 -13.00 -3.52 -10.66
CA TRP A 92 -13.88 -2.61 -11.41
C TRP A 92 -13.61 -2.58 -12.92
N TYR A 93 -12.96 -3.61 -13.47
CA TYR A 93 -12.65 -3.69 -14.89
C TYR A 93 -13.92 -3.62 -15.75
N ARG A 94 -14.00 -2.61 -16.63
CA ARG A 94 -15.14 -2.31 -17.51
C ARG A 94 -16.49 -2.13 -16.81
N ASP A 95 -16.48 -1.93 -15.50
CA ASP A 95 -17.68 -1.65 -14.71
C ASP A 95 -17.77 -0.14 -14.42
N ARG A 96 -16.87 0.39 -13.62
CA ARG A 96 -16.83 1.82 -13.30
C ARG A 96 -15.42 2.35 -13.15
N HIS A 97 -15.27 3.67 -13.34
CA HIS A 97 -14.03 4.37 -13.07
C HIS A 97 -13.78 4.43 -11.56
N PHE A 98 -12.76 3.74 -11.12
CA PHE A 98 -12.36 3.72 -9.72
C PHE A 98 -10.85 3.76 -9.59
N ASN A 99 -10.40 4.73 -8.81
CA ASN A 99 -8.98 4.93 -8.56
C ASN A 99 -8.51 4.02 -7.44
N HIS A 100 -7.68 3.05 -7.74
CA HIS A 100 -7.31 2.00 -6.81
C HIS A 100 -5.81 1.76 -6.80
N ASP A 101 -5.36 1.01 -5.81
CA ASP A 101 -3.99 0.56 -5.65
C ASP A 101 -3.79 -0.92 -6.00
N GLY A 102 -2.54 -1.34 -5.93
CA GLY A 102 -2.13 -2.72 -6.11
C GLY A 102 -0.61 -2.84 -6.09
N CYS A 103 -0.13 -4.04 -6.33
CA CYS A 103 1.29 -4.34 -6.29
C CYS A 103 1.72 -5.17 -7.51
N ILE A 104 2.64 -4.66 -8.30
CA ILE A 104 3.27 -5.44 -9.38
C ILE A 104 4.39 -6.26 -8.75
N CYS A 105 4.32 -7.58 -8.91
CA CYS A 105 5.29 -8.52 -8.37
C CYS A 105 6.13 -9.22 -9.45
N GLY A 106 5.87 -8.95 -10.72
CA GLY A 106 6.61 -9.51 -11.83
C GLY A 106 6.16 -8.93 -13.17
N TYR A 107 6.90 -9.25 -14.21
CA TYR A 107 6.52 -8.93 -15.57
C TYR A 107 6.96 -10.03 -16.53
N ASP A 108 6.26 -10.12 -17.66
CA ASP A 108 6.63 -10.93 -18.80
C ASP A 108 6.93 -10.00 -19.99
N GLN A 109 8.18 -10.02 -20.43
CA GLN A 109 8.65 -9.15 -21.51
C GLN A 109 8.13 -9.60 -22.88
N GLU A 110 7.98 -10.90 -23.08
CA GLU A 110 7.55 -11.47 -24.36
C GLU A 110 6.06 -11.19 -24.58
N ASN A 111 5.23 -11.49 -23.57
CA ASN A 111 3.78 -11.27 -23.62
C ASN A 111 3.37 -9.83 -23.27
N LYS A 112 4.32 -8.98 -22.88
CA LYS A 112 4.10 -7.58 -22.46
C LYS A 112 3.00 -7.47 -21.40
N THR A 113 3.12 -8.29 -20.34
CA THR A 113 2.18 -8.32 -19.22
C THR A 113 2.88 -8.01 -17.89
N TYR A 114 2.07 -7.59 -16.90
CA TYR A 114 2.46 -7.48 -15.49
C TYR A 114 1.71 -8.53 -14.66
N CYS A 115 2.41 -9.14 -13.71
CA CYS A 115 1.81 -9.90 -12.64
C CYS A 115 1.44 -8.93 -11.51
N ILE A 116 0.15 -8.76 -11.27
CA ILE A 116 -0.37 -7.81 -10.28
C ILE A 116 -1.02 -8.57 -9.11
N TYR A 117 -0.77 -8.09 -7.90
CA TYR A 117 -1.51 -8.42 -6.70
C TYR A 117 -2.52 -7.32 -6.43
N ALA A 118 -3.81 -7.61 -6.51
CA ALA A 118 -4.90 -6.68 -6.22
C ALA A 118 -6.22 -7.47 -6.01
N TYR A 119 -7.30 -6.77 -5.70
CA TYR A 119 -8.64 -7.36 -5.73
C TYR A 119 -9.07 -7.59 -7.17
N ASP A 120 -9.51 -8.82 -7.44
CA ASP A 120 -10.09 -9.21 -8.72
C ASP A 120 -11.59 -8.88 -8.80
N GLN A 121 -12.23 -9.25 -9.90
CA GLN A 121 -13.66 -9.04 -10.14
C GLN A 121 -14.58 -9.79 -9.16
N ASN A 122 -14.07 -10.78 -8.44
CA ASN A 122 -14.77 -11.51 -7.38
C ASN A 122 -14.42 -10.99 -5.98
N TRP A 123 -13.72 -9.86 -5.87
CA TRP A 123 -13.24 -9.29 -4.61
C TRP A 123 -12.25 -10.17 -3.86
N ILE A 124 -11.56 -11.06 -4.58
CA ILE A 124 -10.51 -11.90 -4.02
C ILE A 124 -9.18 -11.19 -4.24
N TYR A 125 -8.42 -10.97 -3.16
CA TYR A 125 -7.08 -10.40 -3.24
C TYR A 125 -6.09 -11.46 -3.68
N GLN A 126 -5.71 -11.46 -4.96
CA GLN A 126 -4.87 -12.49 -5.56
C GLN A 126 -3.96 -11.95 -6.67
N LYS A 127 -3.11 -12.84 -7.18
CA LYS A 127 -2.27 -12.57 -8.35
C LYS A 127 -3.02 -12.83 -9.65
N PHE A 128 -2.88 -11.93 -10.59
CA PHE A 128 -3.30 -12.14 -11.97
C PHE A 128 -2.36 -11.42 -12.95
N TRP A 129 -2.41 -11.81 -14.21
CA TRP A 129 -1.66 -11.16 -15.28
C TRP A 129 -2.53 -10.15 -16.01
N THR A 130 -1.97 -8.96 -16.26
CA THR A 130 -2.65 -7.92 -17.04
C THR A 130 -1.72 -7.35 -18.11
N PRO A 131 -2.24 -7.01 -19.31
CA PRO A 131 -1.43 -6.35 -20.32
C PRO A 131 -0.84 -5.02 -19.85
N GLN A 132 0.44 -4.76 -20.14
CA GLN A 132 1.08 -3.47 -19.81
C GLN A 132 0.32 -2.29 -20.40
N LYS A 133 -0.26 -2.46 -21.61
CA LYS A 133 -1.09 -1.43 -22.25
C LYS A 133 -2.36 -1.09 -21.44
N ALA A 134 -2.95 -2.07 -20.78
CA ALA A 134 -4.12 -1.88 -19.92
C ALA A 134 -3.75 -1.07 -18.66
N PHE A 135 -2.64 -1.42 -18.02
CA PHE A 135 -2.07 -0.66 -16.92
C PHE A 135 -1.77 0.81 -17.32
N ASP A 136 -1.13 1.01 -18.49
CA ASP A 136 -0.85 2.35 -19.02
C ASP A 136 -2.12 3.16 -19.31
N ALA A 137 -3.19 2.51 -19.78
CA ALA A 137 -4.46 3.18 -20.00
C ALA A 137 -5.08 3.67 -18.68
N GLY A 138 -5.08 2.84 -17.63
CA GLY A 138 -5.55 3.22 -16.30
C GLY A 138 -4.72 4.36 -15.70
N ARG A 139 -3.40 4.31 -15.85
CA ARG A 139 -2.50 5.39 -15.43
C ARG A 139 -2.80 6.71 -16.15
N LYS A 140 -2.93 6.69 -17.47
CA LYS A 140 -3.23 7.88 -18.28
C LYS A 140 -4.59 8.48 -17.99
N ALA A 141 -5.59 7.66 -17.66
CA ALA A 141 -6.91 8.13 -17.28
C ALA A 141 -6.86 8.96 -15.98
N GLN A 142 -6.04 8.56 -15.01
CA GLN A 142 -5.83 9.32 -13.78
C GLN A 142 -5.09 10.64 -14.00
N PHE A 143 -4.09 10.65 -14.87
CA PHE A 143 -3.35 11.86 -15.21
C PHE A 143 -4.26 12.99 -15.74
N ARG A 144 -5.30 12.62 -16.48
CA ARG A 144 -6.28 13.58 -17.04
C ARG A 144 -7.21 14.21 -15.98
N LYS A 145 -7.26 13.65 -14.76
CA LYS A 145 -8.14 14.12 -13.67
C LYS A 145 -7.38 14.90 -12.60
N ASP A 146 -6.16 15.37 -12.90
CA ASP A 146 -5.24 16.03 -11.96
C ASP A 146 -4.90 15.20 -10.70
N GLN A 147 -5.21 13.92 -10.71
CA GLN A 147 -4.86 12.99 -9.64
C GLN A 147 -3.56 12.28 -9.99
N TYR A 148 -2.52 12.65 -9.29
CA TYR A 148 -1.18 12.11 -9.55
C TYR A 148 -0.98 10.78 -8.83
N GLY A 149 -1.05 9.68 -9.56
CA GLY A 149 -0.64 8.39 -9.07
C GLY A 149 0.87 8.33 -8.75
N SER A 150 1.25 7.37 -7.94
CA SER A 150 2.65 7.08 -7.63
C SER A 150 2.95 5.60 -7.76
N ILE A 151 4.21 5.29 -8.04
CA ILE A 151 4.78 3.96 -7.88
C ILE A 151 5.83 4.00 -6.78
N CYS A 152 5.90 2.94 -6.00
CA CYS A 152 6.89 2.78 -4.96
C CYS A 152 7.50 1.38 -5.03
N GLY A 153 8.79 1.30 -5.37
CA GLY A 153 9.56 0.08 -5.19
C GLY A 153 9.71 -0.21 -3.70
N ILE A 154 9.39 -1.44 -3.29
CA ILE A 154 9.47 -1.90 -1.90
C ILE A 154 10.28 -3.18 -1.87
N LYS A 155 11.33 -3.21 -1.06
CA LYS A 155 12.20 -4.36 -0.86
C LYS A 155 12.51 -4.52 0.62
N THR A 156 12.59 -5.75 1.09
CA THR A 156 13.05 -6.01 2.47
C THR A 156 14.54 -5.78 2.56
N LYS A 157 14.98 -5.11 3.62
CA LYS A 157 16.40 -5.09 4.01
C LYS A 157 16.79 -6.44 4.59
N GLU A 158 18.10 -6.74 4.60
CA GLU A 158 18.65 -8.00 5.11
C GLU A 158 18.66 -8.10 6.64
N GLU A 159 18.33 -7.01 7.33
CA GLU A 159 18.28 -6.96 8.79
C GLU A 159 17.27 -7.95 9.35
N GLN A 160 17.69 -8.71 10.38
CA GLN A 160 16.81 -9.62 11.09
C GLN A 160 16.15 -8.90 12.27
N ILE A 161 14.84 -9.05 12.37
CA ILE A 161 14.04 -8.51 13.46
C ILE A 161 13.52 -9.66 14.30
N THR A 162 13.79 -9.60 15.60
CA THR A 162 13.23 -10.53 16.56
C THR A 162 11.94 -9.94 17.17
N PHE A 163 11.03 -10.82 17.55
CA PHE A 163 9.88 -10.41 18.36
C PHE A 163 10.36 -10.07 19.79
N SER A 164 9.92 -8.94 20.33
CA SER A 164 10.20 -8.50 21.69
C SER A 164 8.90 -8.42 22.50
N HIS A 165 8.80 -9.25 23.52
CA HIS A 165 7.69 -9.20 24.49
C HIS A 165 7.62 -7.83 25.18
N GLU A 166 8.75 -7.24 25.52
CA GLU A 166 8.82 -5.95 26.21
C GLU A 166 8.22 -4.83 25.36
N ILE A 167 8.60 -4.75 24.06
CA ILE A 167 8.03 -3.76 23.14
C ILE A 167 6.52 -4.01 22.97
N ALA A 168 6.10 -5.26 22.78
CA ALA A 168 4.69 -5.59 22.60
C ALA A 168 3.85 -5.21 23.84
N LEU A 169 4.34 -5.52 25.05
CA LEU A 169 3.66 -5.16 26.31
C LEU A 169 3.61 -3.64 26.52
N SER A 170 4.70 -2.91 26.20
CA SER A 170 4.71 -1.45 26.23
C SER A 170 3.62 -0.86 25.33
N LYS A 171 3.46 -1.40 24.11
CA LYS A 171 2.42 -0.94 23.19
C LYS A 171 1.00 -1.27 23.67
N ILE A 172 0.81 -2.41 24.30
CA ILE A 172 -0.48 -2.74 24.93
C ILE A 172 -0.78 -1.78 26.08
N ALA A 173 0.20 -1.48 26.93
CA ALA A 173 0.03 -0.52 28.02
C ALA A 173 -0.33 0.87 27.47
N GLU A 174 0.38 1.37 26.44
CA GLU A 174 0.06 2.63 25.76
C GLU A 174 -1.41 2.67 25.28
N TYR A 175 -1.90 1.56 24.72
CA TYR A 175 -3.29 1.45 24.28
C TYR A 175 -4.29 1.48 25.44
N LEU A 176 -4.00 0.75 26.54
CA LEU A 176 -4.87 0.69 27.71
C LEU A 176 -4.93 2.02 28.46
N ASP A 177 -3.82 2.73 28.50
CA ASP A 177 -3.74 4.05 29.13
C ASP A 177 -4.39 5.15 28.29
N SER A 178 -4.75 4.85 27.03
CA SER A 178 -5.33 5.79 26.07
C SER A 178 -4.52 7.09 25.98
N ASP A 179 -3.18 6.97 26.00
CA ASP A 179 -2.26 8.09 26.03
C ASP A 179 -2.26 8.83 24.68
N MET A 180 -3.17 9.80 24.59
CA MET A 180 -3.43 10.60 23.39
C MET A 180 -2.30 11.59 23.07
N GLU A 181 -1.44 11.93 24.04
CA GLU A 181 -0.36 12.91 23.83
C GLU A 181 0.76 12.35 22.92
N LYS A 182 0.90 11.02 22.85
CA LYS A 182 1.89 10.34 22.00
C LYS A 182 1.50 10.27 20.52
N TYR A 183 0.25 10.53 20.20
CA TYR A 183 -0.23 10.47 18.81
C TYR A 183 -0.43 11.87 18.27
N PRO A 184 0.44 12.33 17.36
CA PRO A 184 0.31 13.66 16.79
C PRO A 184 -1.05 13.81 16.12
N GLU A 185 -1.65 14.99 16.29
CA GLU A 185 -2.85 15.37 15.55
C GLU A 185 -2.59 15.15 14.06
N THR A 186 -3.32 14.23 13.46
CA THR A 186 -3.35 14.16 12.01
C THR A 186 -4.11 15.39 11.50
N ALA A 187 -3.93 15.80 10.26
CA ALA A 187 -4.68 16.90 9.64
C ALA A 187 -6.20 16.76 9.77
N GLU A 188 -6.68 15.67 10.33
CA GLU A 188 -8.06 15.25 10.48
C GLU A 188 -8.57 15.26 11.94
N GLY A 189 -7.76 15.70 12.89
CA GLY A 189 -8.09 15.78 14.32
C GLY A 189 -7.53 14.63 15.15
N PRO A 190 -7.61 14.74 16.49
CA PRO A 190 -7.03 13.77 17.41
C PRO A 190 -7.66 12.40 17.24
N VAL A 191 -6.83 11.38 17.32
CA VAL A 191 -7.23 9.97 17.26
C VAL A 191 -7.57 9.52 18.69
N ALA A 192 -8.77 8.98 18.90
CA ALA A 192 -9.14 8.36 20.15
C ALA A 192 -8.74 6.88 20.13
N GLY A 193 -8.05 6.42 21.16
CA GLY A 193 -7.83 5.00 21.44
C GLY A 193 -9.05 4.36 22.09
#